data_9cc67833b1fa6b29bef44ac18564e7dc
#
_entry.id   9cc67833b1fa6b29bef44ac18564e7dc
#
_cell.length_a   1.000
_cell.length_b   1.000
_cell.length_c   1.000
_cell.angle_alpha   90.00
_cell.angle_beta   90.00
_cell.angle_gamma   90.00
#
_symmetry.space_group_name_H-M   'P 1'
#
loop_
_entity.id
_entity.type
_entity.pdbx_description
1 polymer ?
#
loop_
_entity_poly.entity_id
_entity_poly.type
_entity_poly.pdbx_seq_one_letter_code
_entity_poly.pdbx_strand_id
1 'polypeptide(L)'
;MKNDKFRWQAAVSVPSGYLADVYTGVLISDNDVAVLDSPTPTGEWGKPTEAMGSAGYLPKRLRVTWVSYFEHKFYHIDTPIDYDKMVRLFNEGFYDLHDEFTKYPPIKSEYNKVVVGFAPGGVVVIWVAGIGKQVEIGRYQAEEITFSKEHIAGLSPGPAKNMHNIEYHNNILYNWGVQSQESIEKVKDKPIPYGIWDTYRKEYNWHINFDFPNNEKIIFVEYDFYNGENDFLLGEVITDKHPQIPDIFRWSDKVQKNHIPKDIYFHYMKDGNRYSCFIKFNEEDIFNAFEKITGGDATAEIEMYIRVDQINTHASVILKNKNKEVALFNNEIKINKWS
;
A
#
# COMPACT_ATOMS: atom_id res chain seq x y z
N MET A 1 -4.19 21.07 -23.19
CA MET A 1 -3.61 19.72 -23.34
C MET A 1 -3.25 19.23 -21.95
N LYS A 2 -3.66 18.01 -21.57
CA LYS A 2 -3.20 17.42 -20.31
C LYS A 2 -1.68 17.18 -20.44
N ASN A 3 -0.93 17.51 -19.39
CA ASN A 3 0.48 17.19 -19.34
C ASN A 3 0.61 15.66 -19.19
N ASP A 4 1.43 15.03 -20.02
CA ASP A 4 1.73 13.59 -20.01
C ASP A 4 3.22 13.32 -19.73
N LYS A 5 4.00 14.40 -19.51
CA LYS A 5 5.39 14.35 -19.09
C LYS A 5 5.50 14.63 -17.60
N PHE A 6 6.05 13.67 -16.87
CA PHE A 6 6.22 13.73 -15.43
C PHE A 6 7.59 13.17 -15.04
N ARG A 7 8.12 13.63 -13.91
CA ARG A 7 9.30 13.01 -13.32
C ARG A 7 8.85 11.86 -12.42
N TRP A 8 9.19 10.63 -12.80
CA TRP A 8 8.87 9.47 -12.02
C TRP A 8 9.95 8.39 -12.14
N GLN A 9 9.98 7.49 -11.19
CA GLN A 9 10.85 6.32 -11.15
C GLN A 9 10.01 5.05 -11.09
N ALA A 10 10.52 4.00 -11.74
CA ALA A 10 9.98 2.66 -11.55
C ALA A 10 10.36 2.15 -10.15
N ALA A 11 9.47 1.38 -9.57
CA ALA A 11 9.71 0.67 -8.32
C ALA A 11 9.01 -0.70 -8.36
N VAL A 12 9.46 -1.60 -7.52
CA VAL A 12 8.88 -2.93 -7.37
C VAL A 12 8.49 -3.18 -5.92
N SER A 13 7.54 -4.09 -5.71
CA SER A 13 7.09 -4.51 -4.39
C SER A 13 6.79 -6.00 -4.36
N VAL A 14 7.05 -6.65 -3.23
CA VAL A 14 6.66 -8.05 -2.97
C VAL A 14 6.07 -8.17 -1.57
N PRO A 15 5.19 -9.14 -1.32
CA PRO A 15 4.73 -9.41 0.04
C PRO A 15 5.88 -9.94 0.92
N SER A 16 5.87 -9.57 2.19
CA SER A 16 6.83 -10.07 3.17
C SER A 16 6.86 -11.60 3.19
N GLY A 17 8.05 -12.19 3.08
CA GLY A 17 8.26 -13.63 3.01
C GLY A 17 8.16 -14.24 1.61
N TYR A 18 7.52 -13.59 0.65
CA TYR A 18 7.31 -14.10 -0.71
C TYR A 18 8.19 -13.35 -1.71
N LEU A 19 9.49 -13.51 -1.58
CA LEU A 19 10.47 -12.82 -2.41
C LEU A 19 10.36 -13.20 -3.89
N ALA A 20 10.54 -12.23 -4.76
CA ALA A 20 10.56 -12.38 -6.21
C ALA A 20 11.57 -11.42 -6.83
N ASP A 21 12.14 -11.79 -7.97
CA ASP A 21 13.03 -10.94 -8.75
C ASP A 21 12.58 -10.84 -10.21
N VAL A 22 12.81 -9.68 -10.78
CA VAL A 22 12.55 -9.44 -12.21
C VAL A 22 13.62 -10.12 -13.05
N TYR A 23 13.19 -11.07 -13.88
CA TYR A 23 14.07 -11.71 -14.88
C TYR A 23 14.29 -10.77 -16.07
N THR A 24 13.24 -10.14 -16.56
CA THR A 24 13.26 -9.05 -17.54
C THR A 24 11.96 -8.25 -17.43
N GLY A 25 12.04 -6.93 -17.42
CA GLY A 25 10.85 -6.12 -17.24
C GLY A 25 11.00 -4.71 -17.78
N VAL A 26 9.91 -4.21 -18.36
CA VAL A 26 9.83 -2.84 -18.87
C VAL A 26 8.43 -2.26 -18.68
N LEU A 27 8.40 -0.97 -18.37
CA LEU A 27 7.23 -0.11 -18.46
C LEU A 27 7.35 0.72 -19.74
N ILE A 28 6.39 0.59 -20.64
CA ILE A 28 6.45 1.09 -22.01
C ILE A 28 5.45 2.23 -22.17
N SER A 29 5.92 3.39 -22.64
CA SER A 29 5.13 4.51 -23.15
C SER A 29 5.20 4.59 -24.67
N ASP A 30 4.56 5.58 -25.29
CA ASP A 30 4.66 5.80 -26.74
C ASP A 30 6.07 6.27 -27.17
N ASN A 31 6.79 6.93 -26.28
CA ASN A 31 8.04 7.63 -26.61
C ASN A 31 9.23 7.21 -25.73
N ASP A 32 9.01 6.33 -24.76
CA ASP A 32 10.01 6.02 -23.74
C ASP A 32 9.80 4.64 -23.12
N VAL A 33 10.85 4.08 -22.55
CA VAL A 33 10.83 2.79 -21.87
C VAL A 33 11.59 2.90 -20.56
N ALA A 34 10.93 2.57 -19.45
CA ALA A 34 11.59 2.44 -18.15
C ALA A 34 11.85 0.96 -17.85
N VAL A 35 13.11 0.62 -17.57
CA VAL A 35 13.51 -0.75 -17.21
C VAL A 35 13.09 -1.03 -15.76
N LEU A 36 12.50 -2.20 -15.55
CA LEU A 36 12.26 -2.76 -14.23
C LEU A 36 13.41 -3.69 -13.88
N ASP A 37 14.45 -3.16 -13.26
CA ASP A 37 15.58 -3.91 -12.74
C ASP A 37 15.89 -3.39 -11.35
N SER A 38 15.81 -4.24 -10.36
CA SER A 38 16.03 -3.85 -8.97
C SER A 38 16.72 -4.98 -8.21
N PRO A 39 17.43 -4.66 -7.13
CA PRO A 39 17.81 -5.69 -6.18
C PRO A 39 16.54 -6.40 -5.65
N THR A 40 16.70 -7.65 -5.19
CA THR A 40 15.58 -8.43 -4.64
C THR A 40 14.79 -7.58 -3.66
N PRO A 41 13.53 -7.24 -3.96
CA PRO A 41 12.74 -6.38 -3.09
C PRO A 41 12.40 -7.11 -1.80
N THR A 42 12.51 -6.39 -0.69
CA THR A 42 12.16 -6.88 0.64
C THR A 42 11.23 -5.89 1.29
N GLY A 43 10.35 -6.36 2.13
CA GLY A 43 9.46 -5.47 2.87
C GLY A 43 8.02 -5.94 2.88
N GLU A 44 7.10 -5.01 2.79
CA GLU A 44 5.66 -5.25 2.87
C GLU A 44 5.00 -5.00 1.51
N TRP A 45 3.86 -5.66 1.31
CA TRP A 45 3.03 -5.46 0.13
C TRP A 45 2.67 -3.99 -0.07
N GLY A 46 2.92 -3.47 -1.27
CA GLY A 46 2.76 -2.06 -1.61
C GLY A 46 3.95 -1.16 -1.29
N LYS A 47 4.85 -1.53 -0.37
CA LYS A 47 6.03 -0.68 -0.06
C LYS A 47 7.03 -0.75 -1.20
N PRO A 48 7.38 0.42 -1.81
CA PRO A 48 8.23 0.43 -3.01
C PRO A 48 9.71 0.21 -2.67
N THR A 49 10.34 -0.70 -3.41
CA THR A 49 11.81 -0.77 -3.55
C THR A 49 12.17 -0.11 -4.88
N GLU A 50 13.11 0.82 -4.89
CA GLU A 50 13.48 1.54 -6.11
C GLU A 50 14.04 0.60 -7.17
N ALA A 51 13.55 0.73 -8.41
CA ALA A 51 14.09 0.10 -9.59
C ALA A 51 14.96 1.11 -10.37
N MET A 52 15.80 0.62 -11.28
CA MET A 52 16.73 1.47 -12.03
C MET A 52 16.06 2.33 -13.09
N GLY A 53 14.82 2.01 -13.49
CA GLY A 53 14.12 2.67 -14.57
C GLY A 53 13.54 4.03 -14.19
N SER A 54 13.69 4.99 -15.09
CA SER A 54 12.97 6.26 -15.04
C SER A 54 12.60 6.67 -16.46
N ALA A 55 11.51 7.41 -16.59
CA ALA A 55 11.07 7.92 -17.89
C ALA A 55 10.38 9.27 -17.75
N GLY A 56 10.25 9.99 -18.87
CA GLY A 56 9.56 11.28 -18.92
C GLY A 56 8.08 11.16 -19.26
N TYR A 57 7.64 10.02 -19.80
CA TYR A 57 6.23 9.77 -20.14
C TYR A 57 5.69 8.62 -19.30
N LEU A 58 4.44 8.74 -18.85
CA LEU A 58 3.77 7.68 -18.10
C LEU A 58 3.56 6.44 -18.98
N PRO A 59 3.69 5.24 -18.40
CA PRO A 59 3.60 4.02 -19.17
C PRO A 59 2.15 3.67 -19.52
N LYS A 60 1.97 3.08 -20.70
CA LYS A 60 0.71 2.54 -21.20
C LYS A 60 0.65 1.03 -21.15
N ARG A 61 1.81 0.38 -20.97
CA ARG A 61 1.94 -1.07 -21.04
C ARG A 61 3.02 -1.56 -20.08
N LEU A 62 2.74 -2.66 -19.41
CA LEU A 62 3.71 -3.45 -18.66
C LEU A 62 4.04 -4.72 -19.44
N ARG A 63 5.34 -4.99 -19.63
CA ARG A 63 5.85 -6.30 -20.05
C ARG A 63 6.89 -6.76 -19.06
N VAL A 64 6.66 -7.88 -18.39
CA VAL A 64 7.56 -8.37 -17.37
C VAL A 64 7.53 -9.89 -17.28
N THR A 65 8.70 -10.47 -17.05
CA THR A 65 8.91 -11.84 -16.61
C THR A 65 9.64 -11.78 -15.27
N TRP A 66 9.16 -12.52 -14.27
CA TRP A 66 9.80 -12.58 -12.96
C TRP A 66 9.82 -14.00 -12.41
N VAL A 67 10.66 -14.24 -11.43
CA VAL A 67 10.73 -15.48 -10.67
C VAL A 67 10.11 -15.27 -9.29
N SER A 68 9.19 -16.14 -8.90
CA SER A 68 8.73 -16.30 -7.52
C SER A 68 9.61 -17.34 -6.85
N TYR A 69 10.48 -16.91 -5.95
CA TYR A 69 11.42 -17.81 -5.30
C TYR A 69 10.74 -18.84 -4.40
N PHE A 70 9.67 -18.42 -3.70
CA PHE A 70 8.92 -19.30 -2.80
C PHE A 70 8.17 -20.41 -3.55
N GLU A 71 7.68 -20.13 -4.78
CA GLU A 71 6.98 -21.08 -5.61
C GLU A 71 7.92 -21.87 -6.54
N HIS A 72 9.16 -21.42 -6.71
CA HIS A 72 10.11 -21.90 -7.73
C HIS A 72 9.56 -21.82 -9.15
N LYS A 73 8.83 -20.74 -9.46
CA LYS A 73 8.09 -20.54 -10.70
C LYS A 73 8.45 -19.22 -11.36
N PHE A 74 8.36 -19.21 -12.69
CA PHE A 74 8.40 -18.00 -13.47
C PHE A 74 7.01 -17.62 -13.95
N TYR A 75 6.74 -16.33 -13.97
CA TYR A 75 5.52 -15.74 -14.48
C TYR A 75 5.83 -14.71 -15.54
N HIS A 76 4.93 -14.58 -16.52
CA HIS A 76 5.02 -13.58 -17.57
C HIS A 76 3.71 -12.86 -17.77
N ILE A 77 3.80 -11.56 -18.04
CA ILE A 77 2.67 -10.75 -18.46
C ILE A 77 3.11 -9.69 -19.48
N ASP A 78 2.25 -9.45 -20.46
CA ASP A 78 2.35 -8.33 -21.38
C ASP A 78 0.94 -7.70 -21.52
N THR A 79 0.67 -6.59 -20.80
CA THR A 79 -0.68 -6.05 -20.61
C THR A 79 -0.72 -4.52 -20.71
N PRO A 80 -1.81 -3.94 -21.23
CA PRO A 80 -2.05 -2.50 -21.10
C PRO A 80 -2.29 -2.11 -19.64
N ILE A 81 -1.97 -0.86 -19.32
CA ILE A 81 -2.20 -0.22 -18.01
C ILE A 81 -3.32 0.81 -18.15
N ASP A 82 -4.06 1.08 -17.08
CA ASP A 82 -5.03 2.19 -17.05
C ASP A 82 -4.30 3.55 -17.06
N TYR A 83 -3.91 3.95 -18.28
CA TYR A 83 -3.17 5.17 -18.54
C TYR A 83 -3.96 6.42 -18.14
N ASP A 84 -5.27 6.45 -18.41
CA ASP A 84 -6.10 7.63 -18.14
C ASP A 84 -6.23 7.89 -16.63
N LYS A 85 -6.38 6.83 -15.83
CA LYS A 85 -6.37 6.92 -14.37
C LYS A 85 -5.02 7.46 -13.87
N MET A 86 -3.92 6.94 -14.41
CA MET A 86 -2.57 7.35 -14.03
C MET A 86 -2.32 8.83 -14.35
N VAL A 87 -2.63 9.27 -15.58
CA VAL A 87 -2.48 10.68 -15.99
C VAL A 87 -3.33 11.61 -15.14
N ARG A 88 -4.56 11.20 -14.80
CA ARG A 88 -5.42 11.98 -13.91
C ARG A 88 -4.79 12.19 -12.56
N LEU A 89 -4.31 11.13 -11.91
CA LEU A 89 -3.69 11.18 -10.59
C LEU A 89 -2.43 12.04 -10.58
N PHE A 90 -1.54 11.88 -11.56
CA PHE A 90 -0.33 12.69 -11.66
C PHE A 90 -0.63 14.18 -11.89
N ASN A 91 -1.68 14.53 -12.63
CA ASN A 91 -2.09 15.93 -12.77
C ASN A 91 -2.82 16.49 -11.54
N GLU A 92 -3.56 15.67 -10.83
CA GLU A 92 -4.28 16.05 -9.60
C GLU A 92 -3.32 16.27 -8.44
N GLY A 93 -2.31 15.40 -8.29
CA GLY A 93 -1.41 15.41 -7.15
C GLY A 93 -2.15 15.12 -5.84
N PHE A 94 -1.53 15.50 -4.72
CA PHE A 94 -2.11 15.36 -3.38
C PHE A 94 -1.57 16.47 -2.47
N TYR A 95 -2.02 16.52 -1.23
CA TYR A 95 -1.52 17.48 -0.25
C TYR A 95 -0.74 16.75 0.85
N ASP A 96 0.33 17.40 1.27
CA ASP A 96 1.18 17.00 2.39
C ASP A 96 1.26 18.15 3.40
N LEU A 97 1.74 17.87 4.59
CA LEU A 97 1.77 18.83 5.68
C LEU A 97 3.21 19.12 6.11
N HIS A 98 3.53 20.40 6.21
CA HIS A 98 4.81 20.82 6.78
C HIS A 98 4.85 20.50 8.29
N ASP A 99 6.01 20.15 8.84
CA ASP A 99 6.17 19.92 10.28
C ASP A 99 5.69 21.11 11.12
N GLU A 100 5.98 22.35 10.67
CA GLU A 100 5.48 23.57 11.24
C GLU A 100 4.13 23.99 10.62
N PHE A 101 3.15 23.08 10.61
CA PHE A 101 1.83 23.28 9.97
C PHE A 101 1.04 24.48 10.52
N THR A 102 1.37 24.96 11.71
CA THR A 102 0.76 26.17 12.28
C THR A 102 1.27 27.44 11.60
N LYS A 103 2.46 27.39 11.01
CA LYS A 103 3.17 28.51 10.39
C LYS A 103 3.11 28.48 8.86
N TYR A 104 3.16 27.29 8.27
CA TYR A 104 3.17 27.10 6.82
C TYR A 104 1.90 26.41 6.32
N PRO A 105 1.40 26.78 5.12
CA PRO A 105 0.27 26.10 4.51
C PRO A 105 0.63 24.68 4.08
N PRO A 106 -0.39 23.81 3.86
CA PRO A 106 -0.17 22.50 3.24
C PRO A 106 0.54 22.61 1.89
N ILE A 107 1.40 21.63 1.60
CA ILE A 107 2.20 21.57 0.39
C ILE A 107 1.46 20.72 -0.65
N LYS A 108 1.27 21.24 -1.86
CA LYS A 108 0.79 20.42 -2.96
C LYS A 108 1.96 19.59 -3.50
N SER A 109 1.84 18.27 -3.40
CA SER A 109 2.82 17.28 -3.78
C SER A 109 2.39 16.49 -5.01
N GLU A 110 3.35 15.82 -5.66
CA GLU A 110 3.14 15.07 -6.89
C GLU A 110 3.51 13.59 -6.69
N TYR A 111 2.82 12.70 -7.41
CA TYR A 111 3.26 11.32 -7.55
C TYR A 111 4.59 11.28 -8.30
N ASN A 112 5.50 10.42 -7.87
CA ASN A 112 6.83 10.33 -8.45
C ASN A 112 7.33 8.89 -8.63
N LYS A 113 6.48 7.89 -8.38
CA LYS A 113 6.80 6.48 -8.60
C LYS A 113 5.65 5.75 -9.29
N VAL A 114 6.02 4.79 -10.14
CA VAL A 114 5.13 3.73 -10.64
C VAL A 114 5.64 2.43 -10.05
N VAL A 115 4.86 1.83 -9.16
CA VAL A 115 5.22 0.64 -8.39
C VAL A 115 4.56 -0.58 -9.02
N VAL A 116 5.34 -1.63 -9.30
CA VAL A 116 4.83 -2.91 -9.80
C VAL A 116 5.01 -3.96 -8.70
N GLY A 117 3.91 -4.45 -8.18
CA GLY A 117 3.90 -5.49 -7.15
C GLY A 117 3.78 -6.88 -7.76
N PHE A 118 4.56 -7.84 -7.23
CA PHE A 118 4.54 -9.25 -7.61
C PHE A 118 4.21 -10.10 -6.40
N ALA A 119 3.17 -10.91 -6.51
CA ALA A 119 2.79 -11.84 -5.44
C ALA A 119 2.57 -13.26 -5.99
N PRO A 120 2.64 -14.30 -5.13
CA PRO A 120 2.41 -15.68 -5.51
C PRO A 120 1.13 -15.90 -6.32
N GLY A 121 1.15 -16.91 -7.17
CA GLY A 121 0.03 -17.21 -8.08
C GLY A 121 -0.02 -16.31 -9.31
N GLY A 122 1.05 -15.57 -9.63
CA GLY A 122 1.11 -14.69 -10.79
C GLY A 122 0.31 -13.38 -10.61
N VAL A 123 0.05 -12.98 -9.39
CA VAL A 123 -0.65 -11.70 -9.11
C VAL A 123 0.28 -10.53 -9.39
N VAL A 124 -0.20 -9.56 -10.16
CA VAL A 124 0.46 -8.29 -10.41
C VAL A 124 -0.46 -7.14 -10.04
N VAL A 125 0.05 -6.19 -9.26
CA VAL A 125 -0.68 -4.95 -8.96
C VAL A 125 0.22 -3.76 -9.30
N ILE A 126 -0.36 -2.73 -9.89
CA ILE A 126 0.34 -1.49 -10.21
C ILE A 126 -0.24 -0.36 -9.37
N TRP A 127 0.63 0.41 -8.73
CA TRP A 127 0.28 1.63 -8.01
C TRP A 127 1.05 2.82 -8.58
N VAL A 128 0.52 4.00 -8.35
CA VAL A 128 1.29 5.25 -8.37
C VAL A 128 1.50 5.72 -6.95
N ALA A 129 2.72 6.19 -6.64
CA ALA A 129 3.09 6.56 -5.28
C ALA A 129 3.81 7.91 -5.22
N GLY A 130 3.60 8.61 -4.12
CA GLY A 130 4.34 9.76 -3.65
C GLY A 130 4.58 9.65 -2.15
N ILE A 131 5.04 10.70 -1.50
CA ILE A 131 5.25 10.72 -0.04
C ILE A 131 3.88 10.75 0.65
N GLY A 132 3.53 9.69 1.41
CA GLY A 132 2.27 9.62 2.15
C GLY A 132 1.02 9.34 1.31
N LYS A 133 1.16 9.08 0.00
CA LYS A 133 0.02 8.76 -0.87
C LYS A 133 0.38 7.70 -1.90
N GLN A 134 -0.39 6.63 -1.93
CA GLN A 134 -0.28 5.56 -2.93
C GLN A 134 -1.66 5.08 -3.36
N VAL A 135 -1.87 5.00 -4.68
CA VAL A 135 -3.16 4.64 -5.27
C VAL A 135 -2.98 3.50 -6.27
N GLU A 136 -3.78 2.45 -6.14
CA GLU A 136 -3.80 1.34 -7.09
C GLU A 136 -4.28 1.80 -8.47
N ILE A 137 -3.54 1.45 -9.52
CA ILE A 137 -3.92 1.67 -10.92
C ILE A 137 -4.71 0.47 -11.44
N GLY A 138 -4.27 -0.72 -11.08
CA GLY A 138 -4.97 -1.93 -11.48
C GLY A 138 -4.30 -3.20 -10.99
N ARG A 139 -5.07 -4.28 -11.01
CA ARG A 139 -4.66 -5.66 -10.70
C ARG A 139 -4.74 -6.50 -11.97
N TYR A 140 -3.68 -7.26 -12.22
CA TYR A 140 -3.52 -8.09 -13.40
C TYR A 140 -3.16 -9.51 -13.01
N GLN A 141 -3.33 -10.46 -13.94
CA GLN A 141 -2.98 -11.86 -13.76
C GLN A 141 -1.96 -12.27 -14.81
N ALA A 142 -0.80 -12.69 -14.35
CA ALA A 142 0.25 -13.25 -15.19
C ALA A 142 0.06 -14.76 -15.39
N GLU A 143 0.65 -15.27 -16.46
CA GLU A 143 0.68 -16.67 -16.76
C GLU A 143 1.99 -17.31 -16.28
N GLU A 144 1.90 -18.52 -15.73
CA GLU A 144 3.08 -19.33 -15.41
C GLU A 144 3.78 -19.74 -16.72
N ILE A 145 5.10 -19.57 -16.77
CA ILE A 145 5.90 -19.97 -17.92
C ILE A 145 7.04 -20.91 -17.51
N THR A 146 7.50 -21.69 -18.47
CA THR A 146 8.65 -22.59 -18.29
C THR A 146 9.67 -22.34 -19.39
N PHE A 147 10.92 -22.20 -19.04
CA PHE A 147 12.03 -22.10 -20.00
C PHE A 147 12.52 -23.49 -20.44
N SER A 148 12.90 -23.61 -21.70
CA SER A 148 13.47 -24.86 -22.19
C SER A 148 14.88 -25.12 -21.60
N LYS A 149 15.27 -26.38 -21.54
CA LYS A 149 16.63 -26.77 -21.06
C LYS A 149 17.71 -26.13 -21.90
N GLU A 150 17.49 -26.03 -23.20
CA GLU A 150 18.41 -25.42 -24.16
C GLU A 150 18.58 -23.92 -23.87
N HIS A 151 17.50 -23.22 -23.57
CA HIS A 151 17.54 -21.81 -23.17
C HIS A 151 18.40 -21.64 -21.92
N ILE A 152 18.10 -22.39 -20.85
CA ILE A 152 18.82 -22.30 -19.57
C ILE A 152 20.31 -22.66 -19.74
N ALA A 153 20.62 -23.69 -20.53
CA ALA A 153 21.99 -24.09 -20.80
C ALA A 153 22.77 -23.00 -21.55
N GLY A 154 22.11 -22.26 -22.45
CA GLY A 154 22.68 -21.17 -23.22
C GLY A 154 22.94 -19.88 -22.43
N LEU A 155 22.42 -19.75 -21.22
CA LEU A 155 22.66 -18.57 -20.39
C LEU A 155 24.11 -18.52 -19.88
N SER A 156 24.72 -17.34 -19.97
CA SER A 156 25.98 -17.06 -19.30
C SER A 156 25.88 -17.18 -17.79
N PRO A 157 26.95 -17.55 -17.08
CA PRO A 157 26.97 -17.47 -15.60
C PRO A 157 26.60 -16.06 -15.12
N GLY A 158 25.66 -15.98 -14.23
CA GLY A 158 25.17 -14.68 -13.70
C GLY A 158 23.75 -14.76 -13.11
N PRO A 159 23.18 -13.62 -12.72
CA PRO A 159 21.87 -13.57 -12.05
C PRO A 159 20.77 -14.31 -12.81
N ALA A 160 20.62 -14.06 -14.12
CA ALA A 160 19.60 -14.70 -14.94
C ALA A 160 19.67 -16.24 -14.90
N LYS A 161 20.89 -16.82 -14.94
CA LYS A 161 21.08 -18.28 -14.84
C LYS A 161 20.79 -18.79 -13.43
N ASN A 162 21.20 -18.04 -12.41
CA ASN A 162 20.98 -18.40 -11.01
C ASN A 162 19.50 -18.47 -10.65
N MET A 163 18.66 -17.62 -11.23
CA MET A 163 17.21 -17.64 -11.07
C MET A 163 16.53 -18.94 -11.51
N HIS A 164 17.24 -19.85 -12.20
CA HIS A 164 16.75 -21.19 -12.54
C HIS A 164 17.22 -22.28 -11.56
N ASN A 165 17.98 -21.92 -10.52
CA ASN A 165 18.56 -22.86 -9.58
C ASN A 165 17.80 -22.85 -8.24
N ILE A 166 17.21 -23.98 -7.86
CA ILE A 166 16.45 -24.14 -6.61
C ILE A 166 17.32 -23.87 -5.37
N GLU A 167 18.60 -24.25 -5.39
CA GLU A 167 19.52 -23.97 -4.29
C GLU A 167 19.72 -22.44 -4.12
N TYR A 168 19.83 -21.72 -5.24
CA TYR A 168 19.87 -20.25 -5.22
C TYR A 168 18.59 -19.64 -4.61
N HIS A 169 17.40 -20.16 -4.97
CA HIS A 169 16.14 -19.74 -4.39
C HIS A 169 16.12 -19.93 -2.86
N ASN A 170 16.53 -21.12 -2.40
CA ASN A 170 16.58 -21.42 -0.97
C ASN A 170 17.58 -20.52 -0.22
N ASN A 171 18.70 -20.20 -0.84
CA ASN A 171 19.70 -19.31 -0.26
C ASN A 171 19.16 -17.88 -0.12
N ILE A 172 18.48 -17.34 -1.14
CA ILE A 172 17.81 -16.02 -1.05
C ILE A 172 16.73 -16.03 0.03
N LEU A 173 15.89 -17.06 0.07
CA LEU A 173 14.77 -17.12 0.99
C LEU A 173 15.21 -17.29 2.45
N TYR A 174 16.27 -18.08 2.71
CA TYR A 174 16.51 -18.58 4.07
C TYR A 174 17.93 -18.37 4.60
N ASN A 175 18.96 -18.33 3.72
CA ASN A 175 20.34 -18.48 4.16
C ASN A 175 21.17 -17.19 4.07
N TRP A 176 20.88 -16.30 3.14
CA TRP A 176 21.72 -15.12 2.88
C TRP A 176 21.31 -13.86 3.63
N GLY A 177 20.29 -13.93 4.49
CA GLY A 177 19.83 -12.78 5.28
C GLY A 177 19.21 -11.65 4.42
N VAL A 178 18.66 -12.00 3.25
CA VAL A 178 18.01 -11.04 2.36
C VAL A 178 16.74 -10.48 3.00
N GLN A 179 16.06 -11.27 3.82
CA GLN A 179 14.89 -10.86 4.58
C GLN A 179 15.05 -11.12 6.08
N SER A 180 14.21 -10.50 6.90
CA SER A 180 14.23 -10.67 8.34
C SER A 180 13.80 -12.08 8.78
N GLN A 181 14.28 -12.55 9.92
CA GLN A 181 13.84 -13.81 10.50
C GLN A 181 12.33 -13.84 10.74
N GLU A 182 11.74 -12.72 11.15
CA GLU A 182 10.29 -12.59 11.32
C GLU A 182 9.53 -12.84 10.00
N SER A 183 10.02 -12.30 8.88
CA SER A 183 9.42 -12.52 7.56
C SER A 183 9.51 -13.99 7.14
N ILE A 184 10.62 -14.66 7.45
CA ILE A 184 10.80 -16.10 7.19
C ILE A 184 9.79 -16.92 8.01
N GLU A 185 9.67 -16.66 9.29
CA GLU A 185 8.78 -17.40 10.20
C GLU A 185 7.30 -17.22 9.86
N LYS A 186 6.93 -16.09 9.28
CA LYS A 186 5.56 -15.86 8.81
C LYS A 186 5.10 -16.84 7.74
N VAL A 187 6.01 -17.31 6.89
CA VAL A 187 5.66 -18.09 5.68
C VAL A 187 6.24 -19.49 5.67
N LYS A 188 7.35 -19.73 6.39
CA LYS A 188 8.02 -21.04 6.42
C LYS A 188 7.07 -22.12 6.88
N ASP A 189 7.06 -23.24 6.17
CA ASP A 189 6.24 -24.43 6.45
C ASP A 189 4.71 -24.18 6.45
N LYS A 190 4.28 -23.04 5.87
CA LYS A 190 2.85 -22.72 5.72
C LYS A 190 2.44 -22.79 4.26
N PRO A 191 1.16 -23.12 3.98
CA PRO A 191 0.63 -23.04 2.63
C PRO A 191 0.61 -21.57 2.17
N ILE A 192 0.85 -21.37 0.87
CA ILE A 192 0.71 -20.04 0.26
C ILE A 192 -0.78 -19.63 0.33
N PRO A 193 -1.10 -18.45 0.87
CA PRO A 193 -2.47 -17.99 0.98
C PRO A 193 -2.95 -17.40 -0.36
N TYR A 194 -3.04 -18.22 -1.40
CA TYR A 194 -3.54 -17.79 -2.71
C TYR A 194 -4.89 -17.08 -2.58
N GLY A 195 -5.05 -15.96 -3.29
CA GLY A 195 -6.26 -15.14 -3.24
C GLY A 195 -6.30 -14.10 -2.11
N ILE A 196 -5.35 -14.13 -1.15
CA ILE A 196 -5.33 -13.14 -0.06
C ILE A 196 -5.15 -11.71 -0.60
N TRP A 197 -4.31 -11.52 -1.62
CA TRP A 197 -4.07 -10.21 -2.26
C TRP A 197 -5.30 -9.66 -2.98
N ASP A 198 -6.22 -10.52 -3.45
CA ASP A 198 -7.53 -10.13 -3.96
C ASP A 198 -8.51 -9.84 -2.81
N THR A 199 -8.40 -10.55 -1.69
CA THR A 199 -9.18 -10.28 -0.48
C THR A 199 -8.84 -8.91 0.10
N TYR A 200 -7.58 -8.50 0.11
CA TYR A 200 -7.13 -7.18 0.57
C TYR A 200 -7.75 -6.03 -0.24
N ARG A 201 -8.17 -6.27 -1.49
CA ARG A 201 -8.81 -5.30 -2.37
C ARG A 201 -10.32 -5.18 -2.18
N LYS A 202 -10.92 -5.93 -1.24
CA LYS A 202 -12.32 -5.75 -0.89
C LYS A 202 -12.53 -4.37 -0.26
N GLU A 203 -13.57 -3.70 -0.71
CA GLU A 203 -13.96 -2.39 -0.20
C GLU A 203 -15.25 -2.50 0.61
N TYR A 204 -15.35 -1.68 1.64
CA TYR A 204 -16.51 -1.57 2.52
C TYR A 204 -16.93 -0.10 2.66
N ASN A 205 -18.19 0.15 2.96
CA ASN A 205 -18.69 1.49 3.24
C ASN A 205 -18.44 1.80 4.72
N TRP A 206 -17.40 2.58 5.02
CA TRP A 206 -17.06 2.90 6.40
C TRP A 206 -16.48 4.30 6.56
N HIS A 207 -16.49 4.80 7.79
CA HIS A 207 -15.84 6.04 8.21
C HIS A 207 -15.31 5.89 9.63
N ILE A 208 -14.43 6.83 10.05
CA ILE A 208 -14.00 6.92 11.45
C ILE A 208 -14.89 7.92 12.17
N ASN A 209 -15.32 7.55 13.37
CA ASN A 209 -15.86 8.44 14.37
C ASN A 209 -14.89 8.53 15.54
N PHE A 210 -14.29 9.71 15.75
CA PHE A 210 -13.40 9.97 16.87
C PHE A 210 -14.20 10.39 18.09
N ASP A 211 -14.11 9.63 19.19
CA ASP A 211 -14.68 9.98 20.50
C ASP A 211 -13.58 10.55 21.40
N PHE A 212 -13.47 11.85 21.34
CA PHE A 212 -12.55 12.60 22.17
C PHE A 212 -13.25 13.20 23.40
N PRO A 213 -12.59 13.22 24.58
CA PRO A 213 -13.20 13.69 25.83
C PRO A 213 -13.66 15.16 25.81
N ASN A 214 -12.98 16.04 25.05
CA ASN A 214 -13.22 17.49 25.08
C ASN A 214 -13.35 18.10 23.67
N ASN A 215 -13.85 17.33 22.69
CA ASN A 215 -13.98 17.76 21.30
C ASN A 215 -12.63 18.24 20.70
N GLU A 216 -11.59 17.49 20.93
CA GLU A 216 -10.27 17.67 20.31
C GLU A 216 -10.41 17.67 18.78
N LYS A 217 -9.57 18.46 18.11
CA LYS A 217 -9.63 18.62 16.64
C LYS A 217 -8.53 17.84 15.94
N ILE A 218 -8.88 17.17 14.85
CA ILE A 218 -7.95 16.44 14.00
C ILE A 218 -7.07 17.40 13.21
N ILE A 219 -5.77 17.09 13.16
CA ILE A 219 -4.81 17.77 12.30
C ILE A 219 -4.73 17.06 10.95
N PHE A 220 -4.53 15.73 10.98
CA PHE A 220 -4.56 14.84 9.82
C PHE A 220 -4.84 13.40 10.24
N VAL A 221 -5.27 12.59 9.27
CA VAL A 221 -5.39 11.13 9.39
C VAL A 221 -4.66 10.50 8.23
N GLU A 222 -3.81 9.53 8.52
CA GLU A 222 -3.09 8.71 7.57
C GLU A 222 -3.56 7.26 7.69
N TYR A 223 -3.75 6.61 6.56
CA TYR A 223 -4.18 5.22 6.46
C TYR A 223 -3.16 4.44 5.64
N ASP A 224 -2.66 3.34 6.17
CA ASP A 224 -2.08 2.27 5.36
C ASP A 224 -3.12 1.16 5.20
N PHE A 225 -3.37 0.69 3.98
CA PHE A 225 -4.33 -0.36 3.67
C PHE A 225 -3.64 -1.68 3.33
N TYR A 226 -4.32 -2.81 3.59
CA TYR A 226 -3.75 -4.14 3.27
C TYR A 226 -3.52 -4.36 1.77
N ASN A 227 -4.27 -3.70 0.89
CA ASN A 227 -4.06 -3.78 -0.56
C ASN A 227 -2.81 -3.03 -1.07
N GLY A 228 -2.06 -2.39 -0.17
CA GLY A 228 -0.85 -1.61 -0.47
C GLY A 228 -1.10 -0.14 -0.80
N GLU A 229 -2.33 0.32 -0.83
CA GLU A 229 -2.62 1.75 -0.90
C GLU A 229 -2.32 2.45 0.43
N ASN A 230 -2.06 3.75 0.37
CA ASN A 230 -2.11 4.62 1.54
C ASN A 230 -2.76 5.95 1.21
N ASP A 231 -3.31 6.59 2.23
CA ASP A 231 -3.98 7.87 2.12
C ASP A 231 -3.60 8.81 3.26
N PHE A 232 -3.53 10.10 2.95
CA PHE A 232 -3.26 11.17 3.88
C PHE A 232 -4.32 12.26 3.72
N LEU A 233 -5.13 12.48 4.77
CA LEU A 233 -6.24 13.40 4.76
C LEU A 233 -6.08 14.50 5.81
N LEU A 234 -6.25 15.74 5.40
CA LEU A 234 -6.14 16.92 6.26
C LEU A 234 -7.39 17.10 7.12
N GLY A 235 -7.20 17.24 8.43
CA GLY A 235 -8.26 17.46 9.38
C GLY A 235 -8.68 18.94 9.49
N GLU A 236 -9.67 19.20 10.34
CA GLU A 236 -10.30 20.52 10.50
C GLU A 236 -9.34 21.58 11.03
N VAL A 237 -8.32 21.23 11.83
CA VAL A 237 -7.29 22.20 12.28
C VAL A 237 -6.61 22.90 11.10
N ILE A 238 -6.47 22.19 9.98
CA ILE A 238 -5.84 22.68 8.76
C ILE A 238 -6.87 23.25 7.80
N THR A 239 -7.93 22.49 7.53
CA THR A 239 -8.90 22.81 6.47
C THR A 239 -9.78 24.02 6.80
N ASP A 240 -10.02 24.32 8.09
CA ASP A 240 -10.69 25.55 8.52
C ASP A 240 -9.91 26.81 8.14
N LYS A 241 -8.57 26.73 8.12
CA LYS A 241 -7.65 27.83 7.73
C LYS A 241 -7.41 27.88 6.23
N HIS A 242 -7.61 26.76 5.54
CA HIS A 242 -7.31 26.59 4.10
C HIS A 242 -8.53 26.04 3.34
N PRO A 243 -9.63 26.82 3.26
CA PRO A 243 -10.89 26.36 2.66
C PRO A 243 -10.81 26.09 1.15
N GLN A 244 -9.73 26.50 0.48
CA GLN A 244 -9.47 26.24 -0.93
C GLN A 244 -9.00 24.78 -1.21
N ILE A 245 -8.62 24.00 -0.20
CA ILE A 245 -8.23 22.60 -0.36
C ILE A 245 -9.46 21.81 -0.81
N PRO A 246 -9.38 21.01 -1.90
CA PRO A 246 -10.50 20.19 -2.36
C PRO A 246 -10.94 19.16 -1.31
N ASP A 247 -12.24 18.86 -1.27
CA ASP A 247 -12.84 17.93 -0.29
C ASP A 247 -12.23 16.51 -0.32
N ILE A 248 -11.76 16.06 -1.48
CA ILE A 248 -11.12 14.75 -1.63
C ILE A 248 -9.82 14.58 -0.82
N PHE A 249 -9.22 15.69 -0.36
CA PHE A 249 -8.01 15.67 0.48
C PHE A 249 -8.31 16.00 1.95
N ARG A 250 -9.59 16.11 2.30
CA ARG A 250 -10.03 16.42 3.66
C ARG A 250 -10.50 15.15 4.34
N TRP A 251 -10.07 14.98 5.56
CA TRP A 251 -10.72 14.01 6.44
C TRP A 251 -12.18 14.38 6.67
N SER A 252 -13.04 13.37 6.70
CA SER A 252 -14.47 13.52 6.89
C SER A 252 -15.02 12.33 7.69
N ASP A 253 -15.97 12.59 8.53
CA ASP A 253 -16.78 11.60 9.24
C ASP A 253 -17.90 10.97 8.38
N LYS A 254 -17.90 11.25 7.07
CA LYS A 254 -18.88 10.68 6.14
C LYS A 254 -18.43 9.31 5.67
N VAL A 255 -19.42 8.42 5.56
CA VAL A 255 -19.22 7.09 4.98
C VAL A 255 -18.62 7.20 3.58
N GLN A 256 -17.54 6.48 3.35
CA GLN A 256 -16.86 6.36 2.08
C GLN A 256 -16.58 4.89 1.78
N LYS A 257 -16.45 4.56 0.51
CA LYS A 257 -16.06 3.23 0.08
C LYS A 257 -14.54 3.12 0.12
N ASN A 258 -14.03 2.34 1.09
CA ASN A 258 -12.61 2.19 1.36
C ASN A 258 -12.22 0.74 1.62
N HIS A 259 -10.95 0.42 1.43
CA HIS A 259 -10.35 -0.85 1.84
C HIS A 259 -10.24 -0.98 3.36
N ILE A 260 -9.95 -2.18 3.85
CA ILE A 260 -9.70 -2.41 5.27
C ILE A 260 -8.33 -1.83 5.62
N PRO A 261 -8.22 -0.96 6.65
CA PRO A 261 -6.95 -0.38 7.06
C PRO A 261 -6.08 -1.43 7.78
N LYS A 262 -4.79 -1.42 7.47
CA LYS A 262 -3.75 -2.18 8.16
C LYS A 262 -3.30 -1.43 9.41
N ASP A 263 -3.14 -0.12 9.26
CA ASP A 263 -2.91 0.79 10.37
C ASP A 263 -3.52 2.17 10.09
N ILE A 264 -3.72 2.91 11.16
CA ILE A 264 -4.21 4.28 11.16
C ILE A 264 -3.27 5.11 12.02
N TYR A 265 -2.79 6.22 11.48
CA TYR A 265 -2.01 7.20 12.21
C TYR A 265 -2.70 8.55 12.12
N PHE A 266 -3.01 9.15 13.27
CA PHE A 266 -3.65 10.46 13.28
C PHE A 266 -3.04 11.39 14.31
N HIS A 267 -3.09 12.68 14.00
CA HIS A 267 -2.69 13.74 14.91
C HIS A 267 -3.87 14.61 15.27
N TYR A 268 -3.91 15.04 16.51
CA TYR A 268 -4.97 15.90 17.03
C TYR A 268 -4.42 16.95 18.00
N MET A 269 -5.21 18.03 18.19
CA MET A 269 -4.91 19.10 19.13
C MET A 269 -5.76 18.95 20.38
N LYS A 270 -5.12 19.05 21.55
CA LYS A 270 -5.76 19.09 22.86
C LYS A 270 -5.08 20.13 23.75
N ASP A 271 -5.83 21.09 24.27
CA ASP A 271 -5.33 22.14 25.19
C ASP A 271 -4.05 22.83 24.67
N GLY A 272 -4.01 23.13 23.37
CA GLY A 272 -2.87 23.75 22.71
C GLY A 272 -1.67 22.83 22.46
N ASN A 273 -1.72 21.56 22.83
CA ASN A 273 -0.66 20.58 22.59
C ASN A 273 -1.04 19.66 21.43
N ARG A 274 -0.02 19.21 20.68
CA ARG A 274 -0.16 18.20 19.61
C ARG A 274 0.02 16.81 20.20
N TYR A 275 -0.86 15.91 19.84
CA TYR A 275 -0.77 14.47 20.15
C TYR A 275 -0.82 13.66 18.86
N SER A 276 -0.21 12.47 18.88
CA SER A 276 -0.38 11.48 17.83
C SER A 276 -0.89 10.18 18.42
N CYS A 277 -1.70 9.46 17.64
CA CYS A 277 -2.11 8.12 17.94
C CYS A 277 -1.82 7.21 16.74
N PHE A 278 -1.10 6.12 16.96
CA PHE A 278 -0.85 5.06 15.99
C PHE A 278 -1.62 3.83 16.42
N ILE A 279 -2.38 3.24 15.51
CA ILE A 279 -3.16 2.02 15.72
C ILE A 279 -2.80 1.05 14.60
N LYS A 280 -2.15 -0.08 14.97
CA LYS A 280 -1.89 -1.18 14.04
C LYS A 280 -2.84 -2.32 14.35
N PHE A 281 -3.58 -2.77 13.35
CA PHE A 281 -4.57 -3.81 13.49
C PHE A 281 -3.95 -5.20 13.38
N ASN A 282 -4.51 -6.15 14.14
CA ASN A 282 -4.29 -7.56 13.85
C ASN A 282 -5.09 -7.93 12.59
N GLU A 283 -4.41 -8.53 11.61
CA GLU A 283 -5.00 -8.82 10.30
C GLU A 283 -6.24 -9.72 10.39
N GLU A 284 -6.13 -10.84 11.09
CA GLU A 284 -7.24 -11.79 11.23
C GLU A 284 -8.46 -11.16 11.94
N ASP A 285 -8.19 -10.44 13.02
CA ASP A 285 -9.24 -9.83 13.83
C ASP A 285 -10.00 -8.75 13.06
N ILE A 286 -9.31 -7.88 12.33
CA ILE A 286 -9.99 -6.79 11.61
C ILE A 286 -10.79 -7.31 10.41
N PHE A 287 -10.26 -8.27 9.64
CA PHE A 287 -11.01 -8.88 8.55
C PHE A 287 -12.26 -9.61 9.05
N ASN A 288 -12.12 -10.42 10.12
CA ASN A 288 -13.25 -11.10 10.76
C ASN A 288 -14.27 -10.10 11.32
N ALA A 289 -13.83 -8.96 11.86
CA ALA A 289 -14.73 -7.94 12.37
C ALA A 289 -15.53 -7.26 11.27
N PHE A 290 -14.92 -6.91 10.13
CA PHE A 290 -15.61 -6.35 8.96
C PHE A 290 -16.62 -7.35 8.37
N GLU A 291 -16.27 -8.62 8.25
CA GLU A 291 -17.21 -9.64 7.78
C GLU A 291 -18.36 -9.88 8.77
N LYS A 292 -18.06 -9.93 10.05
CA LYS A 292 -19.07 -10.11 11.10
C LYS A 292 -20.05 -8.96 11.19
N ILE A 293 -19.54 -7.70 11.08
CA ILE A 293 -20.37 -6.50 11.23
C ILE A 293 -21.30 -6.33 10.03
N THR A 294 -20.85 -6.63 8.80
CA THR A 294 -21.66 -6.58 7.59
C THR A 294 -22.64 -7.73 7.50
N GLY A 295 -22.26 -8.93 8.00
CA GLY A 295 -23.06 -10.13 7.86
C GLY A 295 -23.30 -10.54 6.40
N GLY A 296 -22.40 -10.16 5.49
CA GLY A 296 -22.49 -10.40 4.04
C GLY A 296 -23.24 -9.31 3.26
N ASP A 297 -23.74 -8.27 3.91
CA ASP A 297 -24.37 -7.12 3.25
C ASP A 297 -23.28 -6.14 2.76
N ALA A 298 -23.05 -6.10 1.45
CA ALA A 298 -22.08 -5.21 0.81
C ALA A 298 -22.46 -3.72 0.90
N THR A 299 -23.71 -3.40 1.26
CA THR A 299 -24.21 -2.02 1.41
C THR A 299 -24.17 -1.52 2.85
N ALA A 300 -23.84 -2.40 3.81
CA ALA A 300 -23.79 -2.04 5.21
C ALA A 300 -22.83 -0.88 5.45
N GLU A 301 -23.32 0.15 6.12
CA GLU A 301 -22.49 1.26 6.60
C GLU A 301 -21.87 0.89 7.95
N ILE A 302 -20.56 1.10 8.07
CA ILE A 302 -19.77 0.75 9.24
C ILE A 302 -19.17 2.04 9.82
N GLU A 303 -19.34 2.23 11.09
CA GLU A 303 -18.66 3.24 11.87
C GLU A 303 -17.48 2.58 12.60
N MET A 304 -16.26 3.02 12.30
CA MET A 304 -15.07 2.68 13.09
C MET A 304 -14.95 3.72 14.21
N TYR A 305 -15.39 3.32 15.39
CA TYR A 305 -15.42 4.18 16.57
C TYR A 305 -14.07 4.08 17.30
N ILE A 306 -13.32 5.19 17.31
CA ILE A 306 -12.02 5.28 17.99
C ILE A 306 -12.18 6.21 19.20
N ARG A 307 -12.12 5.62 20.41
CA ARG A 307 -12.19 6.37 21.66
C ARG A 307 -10.80 6.55 22.24
N VAL A 308 -10.40 7.80 22.48
CA VAL A 308 -9.18 8.16 23.21
C VAL A 308 -9.54 8.49 24.65
N ASP A 309 -8.75 8.04 25.61
CA ASP A 309 -9.01 8.31 27.03
C ASP A 309 -8.69 9.78 27.42
N GLN A 310 -9.18 10.20 28.60
CA GLN A 310 -9.02 11.58 29.07
C GLN A 310 -7.58 12.02 29.28
N ILE A 311 -6.69 11.07 29.59
CA ILE A 311 -5.27 11.36 29.88
C ILE A 311 -4.35 11.09 28.68
N ASN A 312 -4.92 10.71 27.53
CA ASN A 312 -4.21 10.41 26.27
C ASN A 312 -3.12 9.33 26.42
N THR A 313 -3.46 8.24 27.08
CA THR A 313 -2.57 7.09 27.29
C THR A 313 -3.05 5.84 26.59
N HIS A 314 -4.34 5.79 26.27
CA HIS A 314 -4.95 4.63 25.64
C HIS A 314 -6.04 5.02 24.64
N ALA A 315 -6.21 4.18 23.61
CA ALA A 315 -7.37 4.25 22.73
C ALA A 315 -8.00 2.86 22.59
N SER A 316 -9.27 2.82 22.21
CA SER A 316 -10.01 1.59 21.90
C SER A 316 -10.71 1.73 20.56
N VAL A 317 -10.87 0.61 19.85
CA VAL A 317 -11.51 0.58 18.54
C VAL A 317 -12.68 -0.39 18.55
N ILE A 318 -13.83 0.07 18.07
CA ILE A 318 -15.05 -0.72 17.95
C ILE A 318 -15.63 -0.46 16.55
N LEU A 319 -15.93 -1.52 15.81
CA LEU A 319 -16.76 -1.40 14.61
C LEU A 319 -18.23 -1.46 15.00
N LYS A 320 -19.02 -0.53 14.48
CA LYS A 320 -20.46 -0.42 14.75
C LYS A 320 -21.25 -0.33 13.45
N ASN A 321 -22.45 -0.85 13.48
CA ASN A 321 -23.50 -0.54 12.53
C ASN A 321 -24.83 -0.38 13.30
N LYS A 322 -25.96 -0.19 12.59
CA LYS A 322 -27.27 -0.01 13.22
C LYS A 322 -27.69 -1.13 14.19
N ASN A 323 -27.12 -2.36 14.03
CA ASN A 323 -27.61 -3.57 14.68
C ASN A 323 -26.56 -4.29 15.54
N LYS A 324 -25.29 -3.98 15.35
CA LYS A 324 -24.18 -4.75 15.95
C LYS A 324 -23.00 -3.88 16.33
N GLU A 325 -22.23 -4.37 17.29
CA GLU A 325 -20.91 -3.85 17.64
C GLU A 325 -19.90 -5.01 17.70
N VAL A 326 -18.68 -4.74 17.25
CA VAL A 326 -17.55 -5.68 17.28
C VAL A 326 -16.33 -4.92 17.77
N ALA A 327 -15.87 -5.24 18.98
CA ALA A 327 -14.66 -4.63 19.54
C ALA A 327 -13.40 -5.32 18.99
N LEU A 328 -12.35 -4.53 18.75
CA LEU A 328 -11.05 -4.97 18.30
C LEU A 328 -10.06 -4.86 19.49
N PHE A 329 -9.60 -5.99 20.01
CA PHE A 329 -8.79 -6.03 21.25
C PHE A 329 -7.29 -6.22 20.99
N ASN A 330 -6.90 -6.91 19.91
CA ASN A 330 -5.51 -7.28 19.64
C ASN A 330 -4.79 -6.25 18.76
N ASN A 331 -5.02 -4.97 19.01
CA ASN A 331 -4.39 -3.87 18.29
C ASN A 331 -3.15 -3.40 19.04
N GLU A 332 -2.10 -3.04 18.31
CA GLU A 332 -0.99 -2.28 18.86
C GLU A 332 -1.35 -0.79 18.82
N ILE A 333 -1.44 -0.14 19.98
CA ILE A 333 -1.81 1.27 20.09
C ILE A 333 -0.73 2.04 20.82
N LYS A 334 -0.30 3.17 20.22
CA LYS A 334 0.69 4.09 20.80
C LYS A 334 0.20 5.51 20.71
N ILE A 335 0.16 6.21 21.83
CA ILE A 335 -0.16 7.64 21.90
C ILE A 335 1.06 8.39 22.40
N ASN A 336 1.42 9.46 21.69
CA ASN A 336 2.56 10.31 22.04
C ASN A 336 2.14 11.77 22.09
N LYS A 337 2.69 12.52 23.05
CA LYS A 337 2.62 13.97 23.07
C LYS A 337 3.82 14.54 22.31
N TRP A 338 3.57 15.44 21.40
CA TRP A 338 4.60 16.18 20.67
C TRP A 338 4.92 17.50 21.38
N SER A 339 6.18 17.72 21.64
CA SER A 339 6.68 18.96 22.26
C SER A 339 6.85 20.09 21.24
#